data_fff17701c0b02fa8700bf8c7c0ebf6f3
#
_entry.id   fff17701c0b02fa8700bf8c7c0ebf6f3
#
_cell.length_a   1.000
_cell.length_b   1.000
_cell.length_c   1.000
_cell.angle_alpha   90.00
_cell.angle_beta   90.00
_cell.angle_gamma   90.00
#
_symmetry.space_group_name_H-M   'P 1'
#
loop_
_entity.id
_entity.type
_entity.pdbx_description
1 polymer ?
#
loop_
_entity_poly.entity_id
_entity_poly.type
_entity_poly.pdbx_seq_one_letter_code
_entity_poly.pdbx_strand_id
1 'polypeptide(L)'
;MSLEFYKKQKVDIVYRLSLLEGISATYMQTSRLLEFDDVYNYSHDCNYHDYLVISNIDQAFKFIYSRDKFAGLVDTLLELHEIVVVGLMHNVLEIGNFRVKPIRITGTTYVPYTYTYQENLDWLLKELRNLTGEKDCVALYCKMMRRQLFADGNKRTSYIFVNYLLSAFDYFLLLPREESHDVFLSKLKLYYEDETQINQLVDYLVRYYLVEVN
;
A
#
# COMPACT_ATOMS: atom_id res chain seq x y z
N MET A 1 16.46 -9.99 -3.24
CA MET A 1 16.97 -8.66 -2.96
C MET A 1 15.99 -7.82 -2.11
N SER A 2 14.77 -7.61 -2.51
CA SER A 2 13.78 -6.80 -1.80
C SER A 2 13.48 -7.24 -0.35
N LEU A 3 13.54 -8.55 -0.03
CA LEU A 3 13.37 -9.01 1.35
C LEU A 3 14.49 -8.52 2.28
N GLU A 4 15.74 -8.55 1.83
CA GLU A 4 16.88 -8.06 2.64
C GLU A 4 16.84 -6.54 2.80
N PHE A 5 16.45 -5.81 1.77
CA PHE A 5 16.21 -4.37 1.87
C PHE A 5 15.07 -4.07 2.86
N TYR A 6 13.93 -4.79 2.72
CA TYR A 6 12.83 -4.65 3.65
C TYR A 6 13.25 -4.93 5.09
N LYS A 7 13.95 -6.03 5.37
CA LYS A 7 14.43 -6.36 6.72
C LYS A 7 15.29 -5.26 7.33
N LYS A 8 16.15 -4.62 6.53
CA LYS A 8 17.02 -3.52 6.98
C LYS A 8 16.26 -2.23 7.24
N GLN A 9 15.19 -1.97 6.49
CA GLN A 9 14.43 -0.72 6.53
C GLN A 9 13.03 -0.90 7.12
N LYS A 10 12.73 -2.06 7.69
CA LYS A 10 11.39 -2.48 8.11
C LYS A 10 10.66 -1.42 8.93
N VAL A 11 11.29 -0.89 9.96
CA VAL A 11 10.69 0.10 10.85
C VAL A 11 10.32 1.38 10.07
N ASP A 12 11.24 1.90 9.27
CA ASP A 12 11.04 3.13 8.48
C ASP A 12 9.92 2.94 7.44
N ILE A 13 9.91 1.80 6.74
CA ILE A 13 8.89 1.49 5.73
C ILE A 13 7.50 1.38 6.36
N VAL A 14 7.37 0.60 7.44
CA VAL A 14 6.10 0.39 8.12
C VAL A 14 5.59 1.69 8.74
N TYR A 15 6.47 2.46 9.38
CA TYR A 15 6.13 3.75 9.96
C TYR A 15 5.57 4.73 8.90
N ARG A 16 6.26 4.88 7.75
CA ARG A 16 5.80 5.78 6.67
C ARG A 16 4.45 5.35 6.09
N LEU A 17 4.23 4.05 5.94
CA LEU A 17 2.94 3.54 5.47
C LEU A 17 1.84 3.76 6.50
N SER A 18 2.15 3.63 7.80
CA SER A 18 1.23 3.93 8.89
C SER A 18 0.83 5.40 8.93
N LEU A 19 1.77 6.33 8.70
CA LEU A 19 1.45 7.76 8.55
C LEU A 19 0.42 8.01 7.46
N LEU A 20 0.54 7.33 6.31
CA LEU A 20 -0.42 7.45 5.21
C LEU A 20 -1.84 6.97 5.58
N GLU A 21 -1.95 6.08 6.56
CA GLU A 21 -3.21 5.61 7.13
C GLU A 21 -3.74 6.50 8.27
N GLY A 22 -2.98 7.53 8.66
CA GLY A 22 -3.35 8.41 9.78
C GLY A 22 -3.16 7.76 11.15
N ILE A 23 -2.29 6.75 11.24
CA ILE A 23 -1.95 6.08 12.49
C ILE A 23 -1.13 7.02 13.38
N SER A 24 -1.46 7.06 14.67
CA SER A 24 -0.84 7.96 15.63
C SER A 24 0.45 7.44 16.25
N ALA A 25 0.80 6.18 15.99
CA ALA A 25 2.01 5.56 16.54
C ALA A 25 3.27 6.28 16.06
N THR A 26 4.15 6.57 16.99
CA THR A 26 5.46 7.18 16.71
C THR A 26 6.42 6.17 16.09
N TYR A 27 7.50 6.66 15.48
CA TYR A 27 8.59 5.80 14.97
C TYR A 27 9.14 4.86 16.06
N MET A 28 9.33 5.36 17.29
CA MET A 28 9.84 4.55 18.40
C MET A 28 8.86 3.45 18.83
N GLN A 29 7.56 3.74 18.85
CA GLN A 29 6.53 2.74 19.15
C GLN A 29 6.48 1.68 18.04
N THR A 30 6.55 2.08 16.77
CA THR A 30 6.64 1.15 15.64
C THR A 30 7.89 0.26 15.73
N SER A 31 9.05 0.83 16.08
CA SER A 31 10.30 0.06 16.28
C SER A 31 10.17 -0.97 17.40
N ARG A 32 9.65 -0.57 18.55
CA ARG A 32 9.46 -1.49 19.69
C ARG A 32 8.56 -2.67 19.31
N LEU A 33 7.48 -2.41 18.63
CA LEU A 33 6.58 -3.47 18.19
C LEU A 33 7.24 -4.44 17.20
N LEU A 34 7.96 -3.92 16.22
CA LEU A 34 8.49 -4.75 15.12
C LEU A 34 9.81 -5.46 15.48
N GLU A 35 10.64 -4.89 16.35
CA GLU A 35 11.96 -5.42 16.68
C GLU A 35 11.97 -6.26 17.95
N PHE A 36 11.12 -5.93 18.93
CA PHE A 36 11.13 -6.57 20.24
C PHE A 36 9.85 -7.36 20.52
N ASP A 37 8.87 -7.36 19.61
CA ASP A 37 7.55 -7.97 19.82
C ASP A 37 6.88 -7.52 21.14
N ASP A 38 7.14 -6.25 21.50
CA ASP A 38 6.74 -5.68 22.77
C ASP A 38 5.29 -5.20 22.76
N VAL A 39 4.39 -6.17 22.61
CA VAL A 39 2.93 -5.93 22.57
C VAL A 39 2.45 -5.36 23.92
N TYR A 40 3.07 -5.73 25.03
CA TYR A 40 2.63 -5.31 26.37
C TYR A 40 2.80 -3.81 26.59
N ASN A 41 3.99 -3.28 26.31
CA ASN A 41 4.22 -1.84 26.46
C ASN A 41 3.52 -1.03 25.37
N TYR A 42 3.36 -1.61 24.17
CA TYR A 42 2.60 -0.98 23.09
C TYR A 42 1.13 -0.79 23.46
N SER A 43 0.48 -1.77 24.10
CA SER A 43 -0.92 -1.73 24.48
C SER A 43 -1.25 -0.65 25.54
N HIS A 44 -0.27 -0.16 26.27
CA HIS A 44 -0.45 0.96 27.22
C HIS A 44 -0.39 2.34 26.55
N ASP A 45 0.33 2.47 25.44
CA ASP A 45 0.64 3.75 24.78
C ASP A 45 -0.09 3.95 23.45
N CYS A 46 -0.64 2.88 22.84
CA CYS A 46 -1.29 2.90 21.53
C CYS A 46 -2.61 2.14 21.56
N ASN A 47 -3.54 2.54 20.69
CA ASN A 47 -4.79 1.81 20.58
C ASN A 47 -4.61 0.49 19.79
N TYR A 48 -5.52 -0.45 20.02
CA TYR A 48 -5.48 -1.77 19.38
C TYR A 48 -5.59 -1.72 17.86
N HIS A 49 -6.27 -0.74 17.30
CA HIS A 49 -6.37 -0.53 15.86
C HIS A 49 -5.00 -0.22 15.25
N ASP A 50 -4.23 0.69 15.85
CA ASP A 50 -2.89 1.06 15.38
C ASP A 50 -1.94 -0.13 15.42
N TYR A 51 -2.03 -0.94 16.50
CA TYR A 51 -1.30 -2.20 16.60
C TYR A 51 -1.61 -3.14 15.44
N LEU A 52 -2.89 -3.38 15.15
CA LEU A 52 -3.30 -4.25 14.05
C LEU A 52 -2.80 -3.75 12.70
N VAL A 53 -2.92 -2.44 12.43
CA VAL A 53 -2.45 -1.87 11.16
C VAL A 53 -0.94 -2.11 10.98
N ILE A 54 -0.13 -1.81 12.00
CA ILE A 54 1.34 -1.98 11.94
C ILE A 54 1.71 -3.46 11.79
N SER A 55 1.11 -4.34 12.59
CA SER A 55 1.36 -5.77 12.54
C SER A 55 0.97 -6.37 11.18
N ASN A 56 -0.21 -6.01 10.65
CA ASN A 56 -0.67 -6.49 9.36
C ASN A 56 0.23 -6.04 8.20
N ILE A 57 0.76 -4.81 8.25
CA ILE A 57 1.73 -4.33 7.24
C ILE A 57 2.99 -5.21 7.25
N ASP A 58 3.56 -5.50 8.43
CA ASP A 58 4.77 -6.35 8.54
C ASP A 58 4.49 -7.78 8.06
N GLN A 59 3.34 -8.37 8.45
CA GLN A 59 2.95 -9.69 7.99
C GLN A 59 2.73 -9.73 6.47
N ALA A 60 2.14 -8.68 5.90
CA ALA A 60 1.91 -8.55 4.48
C ALA A 60 3.23 -8.49 3.67
N PHE A 61 4.23 -7.77 4.16
CA PHE A 61 5.56 -7.77 3.55
C PHE A 61 6.27 -9.14 3.67
N LYS A 62 6.17 -9.79 4.83
CA LYS A 62 6.71 -11.15 5.02
C LYS A 62 6.06 -12.14 4.04
N PHE A 63 4.73 -12.08 3.91
CA PHE A 63 3.97 -12.91 2.99
C PHE A 63 4.42 -12.70 1.54
N ILE A 64 4.42 -11.45 1.05
CA ILE A 64 4.69 -11.16 -0.36
C ILE A 64 6.11 -11.58 -0.78
N TYR A 65 7.09 -11.45 0.11
CA TYR A 65 8.47 -11.84 -0.17
C TYR A 65 8.78 -13.32 0.08
N SER A 66 7.86 -14.07 0.68
CA SER A 66 7.97 -15.53 0.81
C SER A 66 7.41 -16.30 -0.38
N ARG A 67 6.67 -15.63 -1.28
CA ARG A 67 6.05 -16.27 -2.45
C ARG A 67 7.05 -16.48 -3.59
N ASP A 68 6.77 -17.51 -4.40
CA ASP A 68 7.45 -17.69 -5.68
C ASP A 68 7.16 -16.49 -6.59
N LYS A 69 8.22 -15.99 -7.22
CA LYS A 69 8.17 -14.72 -7.95
C LYS A 69 7.14 -14.76 -9.08
N PHE A 70 6.17 -13.87 -8.99
CA PHE A 70 5.25 -13.45 -10.04
C PHE A 70 4.26 -14.51 -10.57
N ALA A 71 4.07 -15.62 -9.88
CA ALA A 71 2.98 -16.56 -10.19
C ALA A 71 1.66 -16.07 -9.58
N GLY A 72 0.57 -16.08 -10.38
CA GLY A 72 -0.78 -15.78 -9.88
C GLY A 72 -0.92 -14.37 -9.27
N LEU A 73 -0.48 -13.31 -9.98
CA LEU A 73 -0.45 -11.95 -9.43
C LEU A 73 -1.80 -11.44 -8.93
N VAL A 74 -2.91 -11.85 -9.56
CA VAL A 74 -4.25 -11.46 -9.10
C VAL A 74 -4.56 -12.12 -7.77
N ASP A 75 -4.35 -13.44 -7.65
CA ASP A 75 -4.58 -14.18 -6.41
C ASP A 75 -3.67 -13.65 -5.31
N THR A 76 -2.40 -13.37 -5.65
CA THR A 76 -1.45 -12.74 -4.73
C THR A 76 -1.95 -11.40 -4.20
N LEU A 77 -2.55 -10.55 -5.04
CA LEU A 77 -3.12 -9.27 -4.61
C LEU A 77 -4.32 -9.47 -3.67
N LEU A 78 -5.19 -10.44 -3.96
CA LEU A 78 -6.38 -10.73 -3.14
C LEU A 78 -5.97 -11.30 -1.77
N GLU A 79 -5.06 -12.28 -1.73
CA GLU A 79 -4.51 -12.84 -0.49
C GLU A 79 -3.74 -11.77 0.32
N LEU A 80 -2.98 -10.90 -0.35
CA LEU A 80 -2.31 -9.77 0.29
C LEU A 80 -3.31 -8.83 0.98
N HIS A 81 -4.43 -8.54 0.31
CA HIS A 81 -5.50 -7.73 0.89
C HIS A 81 -6.09 -8.40 2.15
N GLU A 82 -6.31 -9.71 2.15
CA GLU A 82 -6.79 -10.44 3.34
C GLU A 82 -5.89 -10.19 4.55
N ILE A 83 -4.58 -10.29 4.36
CA ILE A 83 -3.60 -10.06 5.45
C ILE A 83 -3.64 -8.61 5.91
N VAL A 84 -3.69 -7.66 4.98
CA VAL A 84 -3.67 -6.22 5.27
C VAL A 84 -4.86 -5.80 6.13
N VAL A 85 -6.02 -6.44 5.99
CA VAL A 85 -7.28 -6.04 6.65
C VAL A 85 -7.73 -6.98 7.76
N VAL A 86 -6.95 -8.02 8.08
CA VAL A 86 -7.32 -8.96 9.15
C VAL A 86 -7.54 -8.24 10.47
N GLY A 87 -8.67 -8.51 11.13
CA GLY A 87 -9.06 -7.84 12.38
C GLY A 87 -9.52 -6.38 12.25
N LEU A 88 -9.40 -5.77 11.05
CA LEU A 88 -9.82 -4.39 10.77
C LEU A 88 -11.17 -4.32 10.05
N MET A 89 -11.50 -5.32 9.24
CA MET A 89 -12.78 -5.42 8.54
C MET A 89 -13.67 -6.48 9.16
N HIS A 90 -14.96 -6.17 9.29
CA HIS A 90 -15.97 -7.09 9.86
C HIS A 90 -16.73 -7.88 8.79
N ASN A 91 -16.84 -7.33 7.57
CA ASN A 91 -17.56 -8.01 6.49
C ASN A 91 -16.63 -8.99 5.77
N VAL A 92 -16.73 -10.26 6.13
CA VAL A 92 -15.91 -11.33 5.54
C VAL A 92 -16.06 -11.48 4.02
N LEU A 93 -17.18 -11.06 3.44
CA LEU A 93 -17.41 -11.12 1.99
C LEU A 93 -16.62 -10.04 1.22
N GLU A 94 -16.08 -9.05 1.90
CA GLU A 94 -15.27 -7.97 1.30
C GLU A 94 -13.77 -8.20 1.50
N ILE A 95 -13.40 -9.15 2.38
CA ILE A 95 -12.01 -9.52 2.63
C ILE A 95 -11.50 -10.36 1.46
N GLY A 96 -10.36 -9.98 0.86
CA GLY A 96 -9.80 -10.67 -0.31
C GLY A 96 -10.64 -10.56 -1.59
N ASN A 97 -11.60 -9.64 -1.65
CA ASN A 97 -12.49 -9.48 -2.80
C ASN A 97 -12.55 -8.03 -3.28
N PHE A 98 -12.70 -7.84 -4.59
CA PHE A 98 -12.97 -6.52 -5.12
C PHE A 98 -14.30 -5.99 -4.59
N ARG A 99 -14.31 -4.70 -4.21
CA ARG A 99 -15.53 -4.09 -3.70
C ARG A 99 -16.65 -4.04 -4.74
N VAL A 100 -17.85 -4.21 -4.26
CA VAL A 100 -19.09 -4.11 -5.06
C VAL A 100 -20.00 -2.98 -4.56
N LYS A 101 -19.56 -2.23 -3.56
CA LYS A 101 -20.30 -1.09 -2.98
C LYS A 101 -19.56 0.21 -3.22
N PRO A 102 -20.29 1.34 -3.36
CA PRO A 102 -19.66 2.66 -3.42
C PRO A 102 -18.96 2.98 -2.11
N ILE A 103 -17.83 3.68 -2.21
CA ILE A 103 -17.07 4.21 -1.07
C ILE A 103 -16.76 5.69 -1.29
N ARG A 104 -16.31 6.36 -0.25
CA ARG A 104 -15.81 7.74 -0.32
C ARG A 104 -14.39 7.79 0.19
N ILE A 105 -13.55 8.63 -0.43
CA ILE A 105 -12.20 8.90 0.03
C ILE A 105 -12.25 10.13 0.92
N THR A 106 -11.87 9.97 2.19
CA THR A 106 -11.85 11.06 3.15
C THR A 106 -10.96 12.22 2.67
N GLY A 107 -11.44 13.44 2.81
CA GLY A 107 -10.70 14.66 2.45
C GLY A 107 -10.73 15.03 0.96
N THR A 108 -11.53 14.33 0.14
CA THR A 108 -11.73 14.64 -1.30
C THR A 108 -13.22 14.73 -1.65
N THR A 109 -13.54 15.33 -2.79
CA THR A 109 -14.88 15.27 -3.39
C THR A 109 -15.01 14.13 -4.38
N TYR A 110 -13.89 13.49 -4.74
CA TYR A 110 -13.86 12.36 -5.66
C TYR A 110 -14.55 11.12 -5.07
N VAL A 111 -15.48 10.57 -5.85
CA VAL A 111 -16.16 9.31 -5.54
C VAL A 111 -15.72 8.27 -6.57
N PRO A 112 -14.97 7.25 -6.16
CA PRO A 112 -14.51 6.20 -7.07
C PRO A 112 -15.70 5.45 -7.67
N TYR A 113 -15.69 5.27 -8.99
CA TYR A 113 -16.70 4.46 -9.65
C TYR A 113 -16.69 3.02 -9.11
N THR A 114 -17.86 2.41 -8.97
CA THR A 114 -18.01 1.02 -8.51
C THR A 114 -18.04 0.11 -9.71
N TYR A 115 -16.96 -0.62 -9.93
CA TYR A 115 -16.80 -1.58 -11.02
C TYR A 115 -17.29 -2.95 -10.58
N THR A 116 -17.72 -3.77 -11.53
CA THR A 116 -17.97 -5.20 -11.31
C THR A 116 -16.66 -5.94 -11.05
N TYR A 117 -16.77 -7.17 -10.55
CA TYR A 117 -15.58 -8.02 -10.37
C TYR A 117 -14.81 -8.19 -11.69
N GLN A 118 -15.51 -8.48 -12.77
CA GLN A 118 -14.89 -8.70 -14.09
C GLN A 118 -14.20 -7.46 -14.63
N GLU A 119 -14.80 -6.28 -14.50
CA GLU A 119 -14.18 -5.01 -14.92
C GLU A 119 -12.91 -4.69 -14.10
N ASN A 120 -12.87 -5.03 -12.82
CA ASN A 120 -11.67 -4.88 -12.01
C ASN A 120 -10.60 -5.89 -12.42
N LEU A 121 -10.97 -7.14 -12.66
CA LEU A 121 -10.06 -8.18 -13.11
C LEU A 121 -9.43 -7.84 -14.46
N ASP A 122 -10.26 -7.48 -15.45
CA ASP A 122 -9.79 -7.14 -16.79
C ASP A 122 -8.87 -5.92 -16.80
N TRP A 123 -9.23 -4.90 -15.99
CA TRP A 123 -8.39 -3.73 -15.80
C TRP A 123 -7.04 -4.10 -15.18
N LEU A 124 -7.04 -4.86 -14.11
CA LEU A 124 -5.80 -5.26 -13.42
C LEU A 124 -4.90 -6.09 -14.35
N LEU A 125 -5.46 -7.08 -15.04
CA LEU A 125 -4.71 -7.89 -15.99
C LEU A 125 -4.13 -7.06 -17.14
N LYS A 126 -4.87 -6.05 -17.63
CA LYS A 126 -4.37 -5.11 -18.65
C LYS A 126 -3.20 -4.29 -18.11
N GLU A 127 -3.33 -3.71 -16.91
CA GLU A 127 -2.25 -2.92 -16.30
C GLU A 127 -0.99 -3.78 -16.08
N LEU A 128 -1.14 -5.00 -15.54
CA LEU A 128 -0.03 -5.90 -15.30
C LEU A 128 0.72 -6.34 -16.58
N ARG A 129 0.01 -6.54 -17.69
CA ARG A 129 0.63 -6.87 -18.99
C ARG A 129 1.41 -5.72 -19.60
N ASN A 130 1.08 -4.49 -19.22
CA ASN A 130 1.70 -3.29 -19.75
C ASN A 130 2.90 -2.79 -18.92
N LEU A 131 3.28 -3.51 -17.87
CA LEU A 131 4.44 -3.15 -17.05
C LEU A 131 5.73 -3.44 -17.83
N THR A 132 6.49 -2.41 -18.13
CA THR A 132 7.76 -2.49 -18.86
C THR A 132 8.95 -1.99 -18.05
N GLY A 133 8.70 -1.32 -16.91
CA GLY A 133 9.73 -0.78 -16.05
C GLY A 133 9.19 -0.27 -14.72
N GLU A 134 10.11 0.26 -13.93
CA GLU A 134 9.84 0.77 -12.58
C GLU A 134 8.83 1.93 -12.58
N LYS A 135 8.89 2.81 -13.57
CA LYS A 135 7.96 3.94 -13.69
C LYS A 135 6.52 3.47 -13.90
N ASP A 136 6.31 2.39 -14.67
CA ASP A 136 4.99 1.82 -14.89
C ASP A 136 4.43 1.21 -13.59
N CYS A 137 5.29 0.61 -12.77
CA CYS A 137 4.91 0.10 -11.45
C CYS A 137 4.45 1.25 -10.52
N VAL A 138 5.17 2.39 -10.50
CA VAL A 138 4.75 3.56 -9.73
C VAL A 138 3.45 4.15 -10.27
N ALA A 139 3.26 4.17 -11.60
CA ALA A 139 2.00 4.58 -12.21
C ALA A 139 0.84 3.64 -11.82
N LEU A 140 1.09 2.32 -11.77
CA LEU A 140 0.10 1.34 -11.30
C LEU A 140 -0.29 1.61 -9.84
N TYR A 141 0.68 1.91 -8.95
CA TYR A 141 0.38 2.32 -7.58
C TYR A 141 -0.61 3.49 -7.53
N CYS A 142 -0.32 4.57 -8.27
CA CYS A 142 -1.20 5.73 -8.32
C CYS A 142 -2.60 5.38 -8.85
N LYS A 143 -2.68 4.59 -9.92
CA LYS A 143 -3.95 4.14 -10.52
C LYS A 143 -4.76 3.27 -9.55
N MET A 144 -4.14 2.33 -8.82
CA MET A 144 -4.81 1.52 -7.81
C MET A 144 -5.35 2.38 -6.67
N MET A 145 -4.56 3.37 -6.21
CA MET A 145 -4.98 4.34 -5.21
C MET A 145 -6.26 5.10 -5.62
N ARG A 146 -6.37 5.51 -6.88
CA ARG A 146 -7.56 6.22 -7.39
C ARG A 146 -8.73 5.28 -7.64
N ARG A 147 -8.47 4.10 -8.19
CA ARG A 147 -9.52 3.12 -8.52
C ARG A 147 -10.20 2.56 -7.29
N GLN A 148 -9.47 2.42 -6.18
CA GLN A 148 -10.00 1.87 -4.93
C GLN A 148 -10.62 0.48 -5.15
N LEU A 149 -9.78 -0.52 -5.39
CA LEU A 149 -10.20 -1.89 -5.72
C LEU A 149 -10.99 -2.56 -4.59
N PHE A 150 -10.73 -2.19 -3.34
CA PHE A 150 -11.24 -2.81 -2.14
C PHE A 150 -12.12 -1.87 -1.32
N ALA A 151 -12.91 -2.42 -0.41
CA ALA A 151 -13.76 -1.63 0.50
C ALA A 151 -12.93 -0.84 1.53
N ASP A 152 -11.79 -1.38 1.97
CA ASP A 152 -10.78 -0.75 2.81
C ASP A 152 -9.38 -1.30 2.46
N GLY A 153 -8.32 -0.80 3.10
CA GLY A 153 -6.94 -1.28 2.93
C GLY A 153 -6.29 -0.95 1.59
N ASN A 154 -6.92 -0.14 0.73
CA ASN A 154 -6.44 0.13 -0.63
C ASN A 154 -5.02 0.70 -0.67
N LYS A 155 -4.68 1.68 0.20
CA LYS A 155 -3.36 2.29 0.23
C LYS A 155 -2.27 1.29 0.60
N ARG A 156 -2.49 0.52 1.66
CA ARG A 156 -1.57 -0.50 2.16
C ARG A 156 -1.35 -1.62 1.15
N THR A 157 -2.44 -2.20 0.66
CA THR A 157 -2.39 -3.29 -0.32
C THR A 157 -1.71 -2.85 -1.61
N SER A 158 -2.08 -1.70 -2.18
CA SER A 158 -1.48 -1.17 -3.41
C SER A 158 0.01 -0.91 -3.23
N TYR A 159 0.42 -0.33 -2.10
CA TYR A 159 1.82 -0.02 -1.83
C TYR A 159 2.69 -1.28 -1.73
N ILE A 160 2.25 -2.27 -0.96
CA ILE A 160 3.00 -3.51 -0.76
C ILE A 160 3.07 -4.31 -2.07
N PHE A 161 1.94 -4.42 -2.79
CA PHE A 161 1.87 -5.13 -4.06
C PHE A 161 2.79 -4.51 -5.13
N VAL A 162 2.79 -3.19 -5.25
CA VAL A 162 3.64 -2.50 -6.23
C VAL A 162 5.12 -2.62 -5.87
N ASN A 163 5.50 -2.60 -4.60
CA ASN A 163 6.88 -2.86 -4.19
C ASN A 163 7.32 -4.30 -4.49
N TYR A 164 6.40 -5.26 -4.44
CA TYR A 164 6.69 -6.60 -4.93
C TYR A 164 6.97 -6.61 -6.44
N LEU A 165 6.17 -5.91 -7.24
CA LEU A 165 6.40 -5.79 -8.69
C LEU A 165 7.72 -5.05 -9.01
N LEU A 166 8.01 -3.95 -8.29
CA LEU A 166 9.26 -3.19 -8.41
C LEU A 166 10.50 -4.05 -8.15
N SER A 167 10.37 -5.09 -7.33
CA SER A 167 11.47 -6.00 -7.06
C SER A 167 11.97 -6.77 -8.29
N ALA A 168 11.18 -6.83 -9.37
CA ALA A 168 11.61 -7.39 -10.65
C ALA A 168 12.58 -6.48 -11.41
N PHE A 169 12.58 -5.21 -11.08
CA PHE A 169 13.39 -4.16 -11.70
C PHE A 169 14.50 -3.65 -10.76
N ASP A 170 14.69 -4.30 -9.61
CA ASP A 170 15.65 -3.91 -8.57
C ASP A 170 15.41 -2.52 -7.96
N TYR A 171 14.12 -2.13 -7.86
CA TYR A 171 13.68 -0.89 -7.23
C TYR A 171 12.76 -1.11 -6.03
N PHE A 172 12.67 -0.09 -5.18
CA PHE A 172 11.73 0.02 -4.08
C PHE A 172 11.18 1.44 -4.01
N LEU A 173 9.85 1.58 -3.91
CA LEU A 173 9.19 2.84 -3.67
C LEU A 173 9.11 3.09 -2.17
N LEU A 174 9.80 4.12 -1.68
CA LEU A 174 9.58 4.63 -0.34
C LEU A 174 8.38 5.59 -0.32
N LEU A 175 7.79 5.81 0.85
CA LEU A 175 6.80 6.87 1.04
C LEU A 175 7.47 8.09 1.68
N PRO A 176 6.89 9.29 1.52
CA PRO A 176 7.35 10.48 2.22
C PRO A 176 7.39 10.27 3.73
N ARG A 177 8.40 10.85 4.38
CA ARG A 177 8.42 11.04 5.82
C ARG A 177 7.52 12.18 6.24
N GLU A 178 7.37 12.34 7.54
CA GLU A 178 6.48 13.32 8.16
C GLU A 178 6.64 14.73 7.57
N GLU A 179 7.89 15.18 7.34
CA GLU A 179 8.19 16.53 6.84
C GLU A 179 7.68 16.78 5.41
N SER A 180 7.52 15.73 4.61
CA SER A 180 7.07 15.81 3.21
C SER A 180 5.70 15.20 2.98
N HIS A 181 5.04 14.74 4.05
CA HIS A 181 3.77 14.02 3.97
C HIS A 181 2.64 14.88 3.38
N ASP A 182 2.51 16.12 3.83
CA ASP A 182 1.49 17.06 3.36
C ASP A 182 1.63 17.38 1.87
N VAL A 183 2.87 17.49 1.38
CA VAL A 183 3.13 17.71 -0.05
C VAL A 183 2.64 16.53 -0.88
N PHE A 184 2.93 15.32 -0.43
CA PHE A 184 2.45 14.09 -1.07
C PHE A 184 0.93 14.00 -1.06
N LEU A 185 0.30 14.20 0.10
CA LEU A 185 -1.15 14.17 0.23
C LEU A 185 -1.85 15.22 -0.66
N SER A 186 -1.28 16.42 -0.78
CA SER A 186 -1.79 17.45 -1.66
C SER A 186 -1.75 17.02 -3.13
N LYS A 187 -0.64 16.41 -3.59
CA LYS A 187 -0.52 15.89 -4.96
C LYS A 187 -1.46 14.72 -5.21
N LEU A 188 -1.58 13.82 -4.23
CA LEU A 188 -2.49 12.68 -4.31
C LEU A 188 -3.95 13.15 -4.38
N LYS A 189 -4.32 14.17 -3.61
CA LYS A 189 -5.64 14.78 -3.65
C LYS A 189 -5.93 15.40 -5.02
N LEU A 190 -4.99 16.16 -5.58
CA LEU A 190 -5.14 16.70 -6.94
C LEU A 190 -5.38 15.59 -7.96
N TYR A 191 -4.65 14.49 -7.86
CA TYR A 191 -4.84 13.35 -8.76
C TYR A 191 -6.20 12.64 -8.54
N TYR A 192 -6.71 12.58 -7.31
CA TYR A 192 -8.06 12.06 -7.08
C TYR A 192 -9.12 12.91 -7.79
N GLU A 193 -9.02 14.23 -7.72
CA GLU A 193 -9.98 15.15 -8.35
C GLU A 193 -9.82 15.21 -9.88
N ASP A 194 -8.59 15.11 -10.40
CA ASP A 194 -8.26 15.20 -11.81
C ASP A 194 -7.25 14.12 -12.23
N GLU A 195 -7.71 13.10 -12.96
CA GLU A 195 -6.87 11.99 -13.39
C GLU A 195 -5.74 12.39 -14.35
N THR A 196 -5.82 13.55 -15.00
CA THR A 196 -4.75 14.05 -15.88
C THR A 196 -3.49 14.39 -15.10
N GLN A 197 -3.58 14.56 -13.77
CA GLN A 197 -2.47 14.85 -12.87
C GLN A 197 -1.56 13.66 -12.57
N ILE A 198 -1.90 12.46 -13.11
CA ILE A 198 -1.13 11.23 -12.84
C ILE A 198 0.37 11.39 -13.10
N ASN A 199 0.75 12.01 -14.22
CA ASN A 199 2.16 12.15 -14.58
C ASN A 199 2.92 13.01 -13.57
N GLN A 200 2.30 14.07 -13.04
CA GLN A 200 2.91 14.91 -12.01
C GLN A 200 3.15 14.15 -10.71
N LEU A 201 2.20 13.30 -10.31
CA LEU A 201 2.33 12.47 -9.10
C LEU A 201 3.38 11.38 -9.31
N VAL A 202 3.36 10.68 -10.45
CA VAL A 202 4.34 9.65 -10.79
C VAL A 202 5.76 10.23 -10.85
N ASP A 203 5.97 11.33 -11.57
CA ASP A 203 7.29 11.96 -11.67
C ASP A 203 7.82 12.45 -10.31
N TYR A 204 6.93 12.94 -9.43
CA TYR A 204 7.28 13.28 -8.06
C TYR A 204 7.73 12.05 -7.26
N LEU A 205 6.98 10.94 -7.32
CA LEU A 205 7.33 9.72 -6.60
C LEU A 205 8.61 9.10 -7.13
N VAL A 206 8.77 9.00 -8.45
CA VAL A 206 9.98 8.46 -9.08
C VAL A 206 11.20 9.31 -8.71
N ARG A 207 11.09 10.63 -8.79
CA ARG A 207 12.22 11.52 -8.55
C ARG A 207 12.73 11.53 -7.11
N TYR A 208 11.83 11.44 -6.14
CA TYR A 208 12.17 11.69 -4.74
C TYR A 208 12.10 10.45 -3.84
N TYR A 209 11.41 9.40 -4.26
CA TYR A 209 11.10 8.27 -3.39
C TYR A 209 11.36 6.91 -4.01
N LEU A 210 11.60 6.81 -5.31
CA LEU A 210 12.03 5.55 -5.91
C LEU A 210 13.53 5.36 -5.67
N VAL A 211 13.91 4.24 -5.08
CA VAL A 211 15.30 3.91 -4.77
C VAL A 211 15.70 2.62 -5.46
N GLU A 212 16.89 2.60 -6.05
CA GLU A 212 17.51 1.38 -6.54
C GLU A 212 18.01 0.57 -5.36
N VAL A 213 17.73 -0.73 -5.37
CA VAL A 213 18.07 -1.66 -4.28
C VAL A 213 18.90 -2.80 -4.86
N ASN A 214 20.20 -2.65 -4.75
CA ASN A 214 21.19 -3.65 -5.16
C ASN A 214 21.36 -4.76 -4.13
#